data_09bfd5ab01b8f4e63478309584e63df8
#
_entry.id   09bfd5ab01b8f4e63478309584e63df8
#
_cell.length_a   1.000
_cell.length_b   1.000
_cell.length_c   1.000
_cell.angle_alpha   90.00
_cell.angle_beta   90.00
_cell.angle_gamma   90.00
#
_symmetry.space_group_name_H-M   'P 1'
#
loop_
_entity.id
_entity.type
_entity.pdbx_description
1 polymer ?
#
loop_
_entity_poly.entity_id
_entity_poly.type
_entity_poly.pdbx_seq_one_letter_code
_entity_poly.pdbx_strand_id
1 'polypeptide(L)'
;ASRTVGASGLQVSRLGLGTLTWASTTPTAQARAMVHDFVEAGGTLVDTAPTYGSGEAEELLGKLMHTDLTRDDLVISTKAGFRVEDGTRIIDTSRTALLKDLEGSLRRLRTDHVDLWQVHAWGSAPIEETCEVLDHAVTSGKARYVGGSNFVGWQSATAATWQKAMGSRIPIVSNQVEYSLPVSYT
;
A
#
# COMPACT_ATOMS: atom_id res chain seq x y z
N ALA A 1 -6.70 1.66 -20.01
CA ALA A 1 -7.45 0.42 -19.71
C ALA A 1 -7.24 0.05 -18.24
N SER A 2 -8.33 -0.21 -17.50
CA SER A 2 -8.32 -0.59 -16.09
C SER A 2 -8.36 -2.11 -15.89
N ARG A 3 -8.07 -2.54 -14.67
CA ARG A 3 -8.17 -3.92 -14.19
C ARG A 3 -8.78 -3.95 -12.80
N THR A 4 -9.58 -4.97 -12.53
CA THR A 4 -10.07 -5.25 -11.19
C THR A 4 -8.97 -5.93 -10.36
N VAL A 5 -8.80 -5.50 -9.11
CA VAL A 5 -7.85 -6.11 -8.17
C VAL A 5 -8.51 -7.31 -7.50
N GLY A 6 -7.99 -8.50 -7.78
CA GLY A 6 -8.53 -9.74 -7.22
C GLY A 6 -10.03 -9.91 -7.45
N ALA A 7 -10.73 -10.45 -6.46
CA ALA A 7 -12.19 -10.59 -6.45
C ALA A 7 -12.87 -9.42 -5.70
N SER A 8 -12.48 -8.18 -6.04
CA SER A 8 -13.00 -6.97 -5.40
C SER A 8 -13.64 -6.02 -6.41
N GLY A 9 -14.23 -4.92 -5.95
CA GLY A 9 -14.70 -3.83 -6.81
C GLY A 9 -13.63 -2.79 -7.14
N LEU A 10 -12.40 -2.94 -6.63
CA LEU A 10 -11.32 -1.97 -6.84
C LEU A 10 -10.83 -2.03 -8.29
N GLN A 11 -10.98 -0.92 -9.01
CA GLN A 11 -10.47 -0.75 -10.37
C GLN A 11 -9.17 0.06 -10.35
N VAL A 12 -8.13 -0.44 -11.00
CA VAL A 12 -6.83 0.23 -11.10
C VAL A 12 -6.35 0.27 -12.55
N SER A 13 -5.49 1.22 -12.89
CA SER A 13 -4.75 1.18 -14.15
C SER A 13 -3.86 -0.07 -14.22
N ARG A 14 -3.60 -0.58 -15.43
CA ARG A 14 -2.76 -1.78 -15.62
C ARG A 14 -1.31 -1.59 -15.20
N LEU A 15 -0.83 -0.35 -15.29
CA LEU A 15 0.46 0.07 -14.77
C LEU A 15 0.24 0.88 -13.50
N GLY A 16 1.10 0.69 -12.52
CA GLY A 16 1.17 1.50 -11.32
C GLY A 16 2.42 2.37 -11.32
N LEU A 17 2.30 3.57 -10.80
CA LEU A 17 3.44 4.46 -10.57
C LEU A 17 3.99 4.21 -9.16
N GLY A 18 5.21 3.65 -9.08
CA GLY A 18 5.91 3.45 -7.81
C GLY A 18 6.69 4.69 -7.39
N THR A 19 6.70 4.99 -6.11
CA THR A 19 7.34 6.19 -5.54
C THR A 19 8.59 5.88 -4.72
N LEU A 20 9.14 4.67 -4.80
CA LEU A 20 10.29 4.23 -4.00
C LEU A 20 11.49 5.18 -4.05
N THR A 21 11.76 5.77 -5.21
CA THR A 21 12.90 6.66 -5.44
C THR A 21 12.61 8.13 -5.19
N TRP A 22 11.35 8.49 -4.92
CA TRP A 22 10.97 9.87 -4.67
C TRP A 22 11.61 10.41 -3.40
N ALA A 23 11.97 11.71 -3.44
CA ALA A 23 12.68 12.40 -2.37
C ALA A 23 14.06 11.80 -1.98
N SER A 24 14.48 10.71 -2.61
CA SER A 24 15.84 10.16 -2.45
C SER A 24 16.72 10.42 -3.68
N THR A 25 16.43 9.73 -4.80
CA THR A 25 17.17 9.87 -6.05
C THR A 25 16.37 10.57 -7.16
N THR A 26 15.04 10.68 -7.00
CA THR A 26 14.16 11.39 -7.94
C THR A 26 13.86 12.79 -7.40
N PRO A 27 14.32 13.87 -8.06
CA PRO A 27 14.01 15.25 -7.66
C PRO A 27 12.51 15.53 -7.69
N THR A 28 12.04 16.41 -6.79
CA THR A 28 10.62 16.79 -6.70
C THR A 28 10.00 17.24 -8.02
N ALA A 29 10.71 18.04 -8.81
CA ALA A 29 10.22 18.49 -10.12
C ALA A 29 10.01 17.33 -11.09
N GLN A 30 10.90 16.34 -11.08
CA GLN A 30 10.76 15.13 -11.89
C GLN A 30 9.61 14.25 -11.41
N ALA A 31 9.48 14.04 -10.09
CA ALA A 31 8.37 13.29 -9.53
C ALA A 31 7.02 13.91 -9.89
N ARG A 32 6.94 15.25 -9.86
CA ARG A 32 5.76 16.01 -10.30
C ARG A 32 5.44 15.78 -11.76
N ALA A 33 6.42 15.90 -12.65
CA ALA A 33 6.23 15.64 -14.07
C ALA A 33 5.77 14.20 -14.33
N MET A 34 6.41 13.21 -13.67
CA MET A 34 6.05 11.79 -13.82
C MET A 34 4.59 11.50 -13.43
N VAL A 35 4.09 12.05 -12.32
CA VAL A 35 2.70 11.80 -11.92
C VAL A 35 1.71 12.50 -12.84
N HIS A 36 2.04 13.68 -13.35
CA HIS A 36 1.23 14.37 -14.35
C HIS A 36 1.11 13.55 -15.63
N ASP A 37 2.23 13.17 -16.24
CA ASP A 37 2.27 12.35 -17.47
C ASP A 37 1.54 11.02 -17.26
N PHE A 38 1.67 10.44 -16.06
CA PHE A 38 1.00 9.19 -15.71
C PHE A 38 -0.53 9.34 -15.68
N VAL A 39 -1.04 10.40 -15.05
CA VAL A 39 -2.49 10.67 -14.97
C VAL A 39 -3.04 11.06 -16.35
N GLU A 40 -2.34 11.91 -17.11
CA GLU A 40 -2.73 12.28 -18.48
C GLU A 40 -2.81 11.05 -19.41
N ALA A 41 -1.94 10.06 -19.20
CA ALA A 41 -1.99 8.78 -19.91
C ALA A 41 -3.11 7.84 -19.41
N GLY A 42 -3.94 8.27 -18.46
CA GLY A 42 -5.03 7.48 -17.87
C GLY A 42 -4.56 6.50 -16.79
N GLY A 43 -3.38 6.73 -16.20
CA GLY A 43 -2.91 6.02 -15.02
C GLY A 43 -3.65 6.46 -13.77
N THR A 44 -3.93 5.53 -12.86
CA THR A 44 -4.62 5.84 -11.59
C THR A 44 -3.89 5.30 -10.37
N LEU A 45 -3.26 4.13 -10.46
CA LEU A 45 -2.62 3.46 -9.32
C LEU A 45 -1.27 4.09 -9.00
N VAL A 46 -1.14 4.68 -7.80
CA VAL A 46 0.13 5.15 -7.26
C VAL A 46 0.47 4.35 -6.01
N ASP A 47 1.66 3.72 -6.03
CA ASP A 47 2.15 2.87 -4.95
C ASP A 47 3.25 3.56 -4.16
N THR A 48 3.05 3.64 -2.85
CA THR A 48 3.96 4.26 -1.90
C THR A 48 4.13 3.41 -0.63
N ALA A 49 4.94 3.87 0.31
CA ALA A 49 5.10 3.26 1.63
C ALA A 49 5.72 4.25 2.63
N PRO A 50 5.50 4.06 3.95
CA PRO A 50 6.12 4.88 5.01
C PRO A 50 7.66 4.86 4.97
N THR A 51 8.25 3.79 4.45
CA THR A 51 9.70 3.62 4.37
C THR A 51 10.34 4.29 3.16
N TYR A 52 9.56 4.73 2.18
CA TYR A 52 10.09 5.36 0.97
C TYR A 52 10.55 6.78 1.29
N GLY A 53 11.87 7.01 1.23
CA GLY A 53 12.48 8.27 1.68
C GLY A 53 12.14 8.62 3.13
N SER A 54 11.96 7.62 4.02
CA SER A 54 11.57 7.83 5.42
C SER A 54 10.25 8.60 5.58
N GLY A 55 9.32 8.42 4.65
CA GLY A 55 8.02 9.08 4.62
C GLY A 55 7.93 10.28 3.67
N GLU A 56 9.05 10.79 3.17
CA GLU A 56 9.07 11.96 2.27
C GLU A 56 8.36 11.69 0.94
N ALA A 57 8.35 10.43 0.46
CA ALA A 57 7.60 10.07 -0.74
C ALA A 57 6.09 10.25 -0.54
N GLU A 58 5.55 9.84 0.61
CA GLU A 58 4.14 10.08 0.97
C GLU A 58 3.84 11.57 1.18
N GLU A 59 4.76 12.33 1.80
CA GLU A 59 4.59 13.77 1.97
C GLU A 59 4.56 14.51 0.63
N LEU A 60 5.44 14.14 -0.30
CA LEU A 60 5.46 14.72 -1.64
C LEU A 60 4.17 14.39 -2.40
N LEU A 61 3.74 13.13 -2.38
CA LEU A 61 2.48 12.72 -3.00
C LEU A 61 1.30 13.48 -2.38
N GLY A 62 1.26 13.61 -1.06
CA GLY A 62 0.26 14.39 -0.34
C GLY A 62 0.21 15.86 -0.77
N LYS A 63 1.36 16.50 -1.00
CA LYS A 63 1.42 17.87 -1.55
C LYS A 63 0.85 17.93 -2.96
N LEU A 64 1.27 17.02 -3.85
CA LEU A 64 0.85 17.02 -5.25
C LEU A 64 -0.67 16.81 -5.40
N MET A 65 -1.28 15.97 -4.58
CA MET A 65 -2.74 15.77 -4.55
C MET A 65 -3.54 17.01 -4.13
N HIS A 66 -2.90 18.04 -3.59
CA HIS A 66 -3.57 19.29 -3.17
C HIS A 66 -3.19 20.51 -4.00
N THR A 67 -2.19 20.38 -4.86
CA THR A 67 -1.70 21.50 -5.68
C THR A 67 -1.88 21.28 -7.18
N ASP A 68 -1.79 20.05 -7.63
CA ASP A 68 -1.65 19.72 -9.05
C ASP A 68 -2.68 18.69 -9.54
N LEU A 69 -3.19 17.88 -8.61
CA LEU A 69 -4.10 16.77 -8.88
C LEU A 69 -5.26 16.85 -7.91
N THR A 70 -6.31 16.09 -8.16
CA THR A 70 -7.33 15.84 -7.15
C THR A 70 -7.14 14.45 -6.55
N ARG A 71 -7.55 14.28 -5.29
CA ARG A 71 -7.46 12.98 -4.61
C ARG A 71 -8.20 11.89 -5.39
N ASP A 72 -9.30 12.24 -6.03
CA ASP A 72 -10.17 11.30 -6.75
C ASP A 72 -9.60 10.84 -8.10
N ASP A 73 -8.56 11.50 -8.62
CA ASP A 73 -7.87 11.07 -9.83
C ASP A 73 -7.00 9.83 -9.60
N LEU A 74 -6.69 9.54 -8.32
CA LEU A 74 -5.71 8.53 -7.95
C LEU A 74 -6.33 7.41 -7.10
N VAL A 75 -5.82 6.21 -7.32
CA VAL A 75 -5.94 5.05 -6.42
C VAL A 75 -4.64 4.95 -5.64
N ILE A 76 -4.67 5.31 -4.36
CA ILE A 76 -3.49 5.33 -3.50
C ILE A 76 -3.33 3.99 -2.81
N SER A 77 -2.19 3.36 -3.07
CA SER A 77 -1.73 2.17 -2.33
C SER A 77 -0.57 2.56 -1.41
N THR A 78 -0.69 2.26 -0.12
CA THR A 78 0.42 2.38 0.83
C THR A 78 0.51 1.15 1.73
N LYS A 79 1.55 1.09 2.55
CA LYS A 79 1.92 -0.13 3.29
C LYS A 79 2.14 0.15 4.77
N ALA A 80 2.26 -0.92 5.57
CA ALA A 80 2.57 -0.84 7.00
C ALA A 80 3.33 -2.06 7.50
N GLY A 81 3.91 -1.96 8.68
CA GLY A 81 4.54 -3.08 9.37
C GLY A 81 5.98 -3.35 8.94
N PHE A 82 6.62 -2.41 8.23
CA PHE A 82 8.03 -2.51 7.86
C PHE A 82 8.71 -1.17 8.09
N ARG A 83 9.88 -1.19 8.73
CA ARG A 83 10.71 -0.02 8.94
C ARG A 83 12.20 -0.37 8.87
N VAL A 84 13.04 0.63 8.76
CA VAL A 84 14.49 0.50 8.83
C VAL A 84 14.98 1.36 9.99
N GLU A 85 15.66 0.75 10.95
CA GLU A 85 16.30 1.43 12.09
C GLU A 85 17.79 1.06 12.09
N ASP A 86 18.65 2.04 12.05
CA ASP A 86 20.11 1.85 12.03
C ASP A 86 20.58 0.84 10.96
N GLY A 87 19.99 0.91 9.77
CA GLY A 87 20.28 0.00 8.66
C GLY A 87 19.67 -1.41 8.81
N THR A 88 19.02 -1.71 9.93
CA THR A 88 18.37 -2.99 10.18
C THR A 88 16.91 -2.97 9.71
N ARG A 89 16.53 -3.99 8.96
CA ARG A 89 15.13 -4.18 8.55
C ARG A 89 14.34 -4.79 9.70
N ILE A 90 13.27 -4.12 10.10
CA ILE A 90 12.36 -4.56 11.15
C ILE A 90 10.98 -4.76 10.55
N ILE A 91 10.43 -5.96 10.74
CA ILE A 91 9.04 -6.28 10.39
C ILE A 91 8.27 -6.40 11.70
N ASP A 92 7.32 -5.49 11.89
CA ASP A 92 6.47 -5.44 13.08
C ASP A 92 5.01 -5.29 12.64
N THR A 93 4.29 -6.40 12.65
CA THR A 93 2.88 -6.48 12.25
C THR A 93 1.94 -6.49 13.46
N SER A 94 2.44 -6.06 14.63
CA SER A 94 1.60 -5.87 15.81
C SER A 94 0.54 -4.79 15.56
N ARG A 95 -0.58 -4.89 16.27
CA ARG A 95 -1.69 -3.93 16.20
C ARG A 95 -1.20 -2.48 16.37
N THR A 96 -0.35 -2.26 17.38
CA THR A 96 0.17 -0.93 17.67
C THR A 96 1.02 -0.37 16.53
N ALA A 97 1.90 -1.19 15.94
CA ALA A 97 2.77 -0.78 14.85
C ALA A 97 1.95 -0.48 13.59
N LEU A 98 1.05 -1.38 13.21
CA LEU A 98 0.22 -1.22 12.02
C LEU A 98 -0.67 0.02 12.10
N LEU A 99 -1.37 0.23 13.23
CA LEU A 99 -2.22 1.41 13.41
C LEU A 99 -1.42 2.72 13.43
N LYS A 100 -0.24 2.72 14.06
CA LYS A 100 0.67 3.88 14.03
C LYS A 100 1.11 4.22 12.60
N ASP A 101 1.45 3.21 11.80
CA ASP A 101 1.85 3.39 10.42
C ASP A 101 0.70 3.95 9.57
N LEU A 102 -0.52 3.40 9.71
CA LEU A 102 -1.70 3.89 9.00
C LEU A 102 -1.97 5.37 9.29
N GLU A 103 -2.02 5.73 10.58
CA GLU A 103 -2.23 7.12 10.99
C GLU A 103 -1.11 8.05 10.49
N GLY A 104 0.13 7.56 10.49
CA GLY A 104 1.29 8.26 9.96
C GLY A 104 1.16 8.52 8.46
N SER A 105 0.79 7.49 7.70
CA SER A 105 0.59 7.57 6.25
C SER A 105 -0.53 8.55 5.88
N LEU A 106 -1.68 8.46 6.55
CA LEU A 106 -2.80 9.38 6.32
C LEU A 106 -2.40 10.85 6.54
N ARG A 107 -1.64 11.13 7.60
CA ARG A 107 -1.14 12.49 7.86
C ARG A 107 -0.17 12.98 6.77
N ARG A 108 0.80 12.15 6.35
CA ARG A 108 1.77 12.51 5.31
C ARG A 108 1.10 12.69 3.95
N LEU A 109 0.18 11.80 3.61
CA LEU A 109 -0.63 11.85 2.39
C LEU A 109 -1.69 12.96 2.42
N ARG A 110 -1.96 13.59 3.59
CA ARG A 110 -2.97 14.64 3.77
C ARG A 110 -4.36 14.22 3.33
N THR A 111 -4.75 13.00 3.64
CA THR A 111 -6.04 12.41 3.27
C THR A 111 -6.62 11.67 4.48
N ASP A 112 -7.93 11.47 4.48
CA ASP A 112 -8.62 10.71 5.51
C ASP A 112 -8.67 9.20 5.21
N HIS A 113 -8.36 8.80 3.98
CA HIS A 113 -8.33 7.40 3.59
C HIS A 113 -7.32 7.09 2.48
N VAL A 114 -6.95 5.83 2.37
CA VAL A 114 -6.27 5.24 1.22
C VAL A 114 -7.15 4.21 0.54
N ASP A 115 -6.90 3.94 -0.74
CA ASP A 115 -7.72 3.00 -1.51
C ASP A 115 -7.31 1.56 -1.26
N LEU A 116 -6.01 1.30 -1.17
CA LEU A 116 -5.45 -0.01 -0.86
C LEU A 116 -4.39 0.12 0.24
N TRP A 117 -4.60 -0.55 1.36
CA TRP A 117 -3.63 -0.60 2.44
C TRP A 117 -3.08 -2.01 2.61
N GLN A 118 -1.76 -2.15 2.58
CA GLN A 118 -1.10 -3.45 2.51
C GLN A 118 -0.17 -3.70 3.69
N VAL A 119 -0.16 -4.92 4.22
CA VAL A 119 0.90 -5.37 5.11
C VAL A 119 2.15 -5.60 4.26
N HIS A 120 3.24 -4.86 4.55
CA HIS A 120 4.43 -4.77 3.69
C HIS A 120 5.21 -6.10 3.60
N ALA A 121 5.18 -6.88 4.67
CA ALA A 121 5.77 -8.22 4.73
C ALA A 121 5.11 -9.04 5.86
N TRP A 122 5.22 -10.36 5.79
CA TRP A 122 4.75 -11.24 6.86
C TRP A 122 5.61 -11.05 8.10
N GLY A 123 4.99 -10.70 9.22
CA GLY A 123 5.65 -10.50 10.50
C GLY A 123 5.48 -11.66 11.47
N SER A 124 5.99 -11.48 12.68
CA SER A 124 5.93 -12.47 13.77
C SER A 124 4.65 -12.36 14.62
N ALA A 125 3.88 -11.28 14.49
CA ALA A 125 2.60 -11.18 15.18
C ALA A 125 1.63 -12.26 14.68
N PRO A 126 0.72 -12.75 15.52
CA PRO A 126 -0.31 -13.68 15.11
C PRO A 126 -1.10 -13.12 13.92
N ILE A 127 -1.40 -13.97 12.94
CA ILE A 127 -2.14 -13.52 11.74
C ILE A 127 -3.53 -13.01 12.09
N GLU A 128 -4.11 -13.55 13.14
CA GLU A 128 -5.39 -13.13 13.69
C GLU A 128 -5.38 -11.64 14.05
N GLU A 129 -4.36 -11.21 14.79
CA GLU A 129 -4.18 -9.82 15.17
C GLU A 129 -4.01 -8.91 13.95
N THR A 130 -3.19 -9.34 13.00
CA THR A 130 -2.97 -8.61 11.75
C THR A 130 -4.28 -8.47 10.96
N CYS A 131 -5.06 -9.54 10.79
CA CYS A 131 -6.33 -9.51 10.07
C CYS A 131 -7.38 -8.64 10.77
N GLU A 132 -7.44 -8.65 12.09
CA GLU A 132 -8.34 -7.76 12.85
C GLU A 132 -8.00 -6.28 12.63
N VAL A 133 -6.72 -5.94 12.52
CA VAL A 133 -6.31 -4.56 12.21
C VAL A 133 -6.69 -4.17 10.78
N LEU A 134 -6.55 -5.07 9.82
CA LEU A 134 -7.00 -4.85 8.45
C LEU A 134 -8.53 -4.62 8.38
N ASP A 135 -9.30 -5.43 9.08
CA ASP A 135 -10.76 -5.26 9.20
C ASP A 135 -11.12 -3.91 9.84
N HIS A 136 -10.38 -3.51 10.89
CA HIS A 136 -10.57 -2.21 11.53
C HIS A 136 -10.26 -1.05 10.58
N ALA A 137 -9.21 -1.13 9.78
CA ALA A 137 -8.85 -0.08 8.83
C ALA A 137 -9.97 0.18 7.82
N VAL A 138 -10.65 -0.87 7.34
CA VAL A 138 -11.77 -0.74 6.39
C VAL A 138 -13.05 -0.30 7.11
N THR A 139 -13.39 -0.90 8.24
CA THR A 139 -14.62 -0.56 8.96
C THR A 139 -14.62 0.86 9.53
N SER A 140 -13.44 1.40 9.86
CA SER A 140 -13.26 2.80 10.27
C SER A 140 -13.22 3.78 9.09
N GLY A 141 -13.23 3.28 7.84
CA GLY A 141 -13.20 4.11 6.64
C GLY A 141 -11.80 4.62 6.24
N LYS A 142 -10.74 4.22 6.97
CA LYS A 142 -9.36 4.67 6.72
C LYS A 142 -8.69 3.96 5.54
N ALA A 143 -9.19 2.79 5.17
CA ALA A 143 -8.81 2.10 3.94
C ALA A 143 -10.07 1.61 3.23
N ARG A 144 -10.05 1.59 1.88
CA ARG A 144 -11.16 1.02 1.11
C ARG A 144 -11.00 -0.47 0.92
N TYR A 145 -9.78 -0.91 0.67
CA TYR A 145 -9.39 -2.31 0.48
C TYR A 145 -8.09 -2.59 1.22
N VAL A 146 -7.85 -3.88 1.50
CA VAL A 146 -6.64 -4.33 2.19
C VAL A 146 -5.93 -5.44 1.42
N GLY A 147 -4.62 -5.50 1.59
CA GLY A 147 -3.76 -6.45 0.88
C GLY A 147 -2.55 -6.89 1.71
N GLY A 148 -1.78 -7.79 1.14
CA GLY A 148 -0.44 -8.16 1.58
C GLY A 148 0.61 -7.78 0.55
N SER A 149 1.85 -7.84 0.97
CA SER A 149 3.01 -7.69 0.11
C SER A 149 4.08 -8.69 0.55
N ASN A 150 4.77 -9.29 -0.41
CA ASN A 150 5.81 -10.29 -0.15
C ASN A 150 5.34 -11.53 0.62
N PHE A 151 4.05 -11.82 0.62
CA PHE A 151 3.53 -13.05 1.21
C PHE A 151 3.81 -14.23 0.26
N VAL A 152 4.37 -15.30 0.80
CA VAL A 152 4.46 -16.55 0.06
C VAL A 152 3.13 -17.33 0.09
N GLY A 153 3.00 -18.37 -0.73
CA GLY A 153 1.72 -19.04 -0.94
C GLY A 153 1.03 -19.53 0.34
N TRP A 154 1.77 -20.15 1.29
CA TRP A 154 1.18 -20.63 2.54
C TRP A 154 0.72 -19.46 3.45
N GLN A 155 1.43 -18.35 3.47
CA GLN A 155 1.07 -17.17 4.24
C GLN A 155 -0.24 -16.56 3.74
N SER A 156 -0.35 -16.40 2.43
CA SER A 156 -1.59 -15.94 1.79
C SER A 156 -2.76 -16.89 2.06
N ALA A 157 -2.52 -18.21 1.97
CA ALA A 157 -3.54 -19.21 2.25
C ALA A 157 -3.97 -19.20 3.73
N THR A 158 -3.02 -19.05 4.67
CA THR A 158 -3.32 -18.95 6.11
C THR A 158 -4.19 -17.74 6.42
N ALA A 159 -3.82 -16.56 5.94
CA ALA A 159 -4.60 -15.35 6.15
C ALA A 159 -6.02 -15.47 5.56
N ALA A 160 -6.15 -15.92 4.32
CA ALA A 160 -7.45 -16.10 3.67
C ALA A 160 -8.32 -17.14 4.37
N THR A 161 -7.72 -18.25 4.83
CA THR A 161 -8.44 -19.30 5.56
C THR A 161 -8.96 -18.78 6.90
N TRP A 162 -8.12 -18.06 7.64
CA TRP A 162 -8.53 -17.46 8.90
C TRP A 162 -9.70 -16.47 8.71
N GLN A 163 -9.56 -15.53 7.76
CA GLN A 163 -10.62 -14.57 7.45
C GLN A 163 -11.94 -15.28 7.12
N LYS A 164 -11.88 -16.32 6.29
CA LYS A 164 -13.07 -17.10 5.92
C LYS A 164 -13.68 -17.84 7.13
N ALA A 165 -12.85 -18.45 7.98
CA ALA A 165 -13.30 -19.19 9.16
C ALA A 165 -13.95 -18.27 10.20
N MET A 166 -13.43 -17.06 10.38
CA MET A 166 -13.97 -16.05 11.29
C MET A 166 -15.15 -15.26 10.70
N GLY A 167 -15.54 -15.54 9.46
CA GLY A 167 -16.63 -14.83 8.79
C GLY A 167 -16.30 -13.38 8.46
N SER A 168 -15.01 -13.03 8.34
CA SER A 168 -14.60 -11.69 7.92
C SER A 168 -15.22 -11.33 6.59
N ARG A 169 -15.77 -10.12 6.51
CA ARG A 169 -16.37 -9.57 5.28
C ARG A 169 -15.36 -8.77 4.46
N ILE A 170 -14.14 -8.63 4.96
CA ILE A 170 -13.09 -7.78 4.38
C ILE A 170 -11.91 -8.67 3.99
N PRO A 171 -11.94 -9.27 2.77
CA PRO A 171 -10.87 -10.13 2.33
C PRO A 171 -9.62 -9.33 1.97
N ILE A 172 -8.46 -9.95 2.15
CA ILE A 172 -7.22 -9.52 1.50
C ILE A 172 -7.41 -9.70 -0.01
N VAL A 173 -7.35 -8.59 -0.77
CA VAL A 173 -7.66 -8.59 -2.20
C VAL A 173 -6.44 -8.64 -3.10
N SER A 174 -5.25 -8.40 -2.54
CA SER A 174 -3.99 -8.35 -3.30
C SER A 174 -2.82 -8.94 -2.51
N ASN A 175 -1.81 -9.39 -3.23
CA ASN A 175 -0.48 -9.64 -2.71
C ASN A 175 0.53 -9.05 -3.70
N GLN A 176 1.20 -7.97 -3.31
CA GLN A 176 2.21 -7.31 -4.13
C GLN A 176 3.55 -8.02 -3.96
N VAL A 177 4.05 -8.62 -5.01
CA VAL A 177 5.31 -9.35 -5.02
C VAL A 177 6.25 -8.81 -6.09
N GLU A 178 7.55 -9.06 -5.94
CA GLU A 178 8.51 -8.77 -7.00
C GLU A 178 8.18 -9.61 -8.24
N TYR A 179 8.09 -8.95 -9.39
CA TYR A 179 7.93 -9.60 -10.67
C TYR A 179 8.73 -8.82 -11.72
N SER A 180 9.71 -9.47 -12.33
CA SER A 180 10.52 -8.89 -13.39
C SER A 180 10.97 -9.96 -14.38
N LEU A 181 11.38 -9.57 -15.60
CA LEU A 181 11.86 -10.51 -16.61
C LEU A 181 13.05 -11.38 -16.15
N PRO A 182 13.99 -10.91 -15.32
CA PRO A 182 15.07 -11.73 -14.78
C PRO A 182 14.63 -12.72 -13.69
N VAL A 183 13.46 -12.51 -13.07
CA VAL A 183 12.95 -13.40 -12.01
C VAL A 183 12.16 -14.49 -12.67
N SER A 184 12.81 -15.64 -12.91
CA SER A 184 12.13 -16.87 -13.27
C SER A 184 11.82 -17.64 -12.00
N TYR A 185 10.56 -17.73 -11.66
CA TYR A 185 10.07 -18.69 -10.65
C TYR A 185 9.95 -20.03 -11.33
N THR A 186 11.04 -20.79 -11.36
CA THR A 186 11.04 -22.22 -11.70
C THR A 186 10.90 -23.06 -10.46
#